data_e5c9e63883f70d1b4eae12804001d499
#
_entry.id   e5c9e63883f70d1b4eae12804001d499
#
_cell.length_a   1.000
_cell.length_b   1.000
_cell.length_c   1.000
_cell.angle_alpha   90.00
_cell.angle_beta   90.00
_cell.angle_gamma   90.00
#
_symmetry.space_group_name_H-M   'P 1'
#
loop_
_entity.id
_entity.type
_entity.pdbx_description
1 polymer ?
#
loop_
_entity_poly.entity_id
_entity_poly.type
_entity_poly.pdbx_seq_one_letter_code
_entity_poly.pdbx_strand_id
1 'polypeptide(L)'
;TYFRENGFNIHKRSQVLGIITRSSKGLCVAGTHGKTTTSTMAAHLLHQSHVGCTAFLGGISKNYGTNLLLSATSPYTVIEADEFDRSFHWLSPWMSVITATDPDHLDIYGTKEAYLESFRHYTTLIQPGGALILHKGLEMQADVQPGVTTYTYSRNEGDFHAENIRIGNGEIFIDFVAPDTRINDIQLGVPVSINIENGVAAMALAHLSGATDEEIKQGMASFRGVDRRFDFKLKNDRIVFLSDYAHHP
;
A
#
# COMPACT_ATOMS: atom_id res chain seq x y z
N THR A 1 26.40 2.63 -24.47
CA THR A 1 26.61 3.57 -23.34
C THR A 1 27.74 3.08 -22.45
N TYR A 2 28.52 4.00 -21.87
CA TYR A 2 29.75 3.73 -21.10
C TYR A 2 29.68 2.51 -20.15
N PHE A 3 28.66 2.40 -19.33
CA PHE A 3 28.55 1.30 -18.37
C PHE A 3 28.40 -0.08 -19.05
N ARG A 4 27.60 -0.19 -20.12
CA ARG A 4 27.46 -1.45 -20.87
C ARG A 4 28.75 -1.84 -21.57
N GLU A 5 29.42 -0.87 -22.19
CA GLU A 5 30.67 -1.05 -22.93
C GLU A 5 31.84 -1.45 -22.01
N ASN A 6 31.76 -1.10 -20.74
CA ASN A 6 32.76 -1.45 -19.71
C ASN A 6 32.34 -2.66 -18.83
N GLY A 7 31.34 -3.43 -19.22
CA GLY A 7 30.99 -4.69 -18.55
C GLY A 7 30.25 -4.57 -17.23
N PHE A 8 29.68 -3.39 -16.90
CA PHE A 8 28.89 -3.23 -15.68
C PHE A 8 27.50 -3.86 -15.84
N ASN A 9 27.05 -4.55 -14.79
CA ASN A 9 25.67 -5.02 -14.70
C ASN A 9 24.73 -3.82 -14.49
N ILE A 10 23.78 -3.63 -15.40
CA ILE A 10 22.81 -2.54 -15.34
C ILE A 10 21.44 -3.15 -15.03
N HIS A 11 20.84 -2.70 -13.95
CA HIS A 11 19.50 -3.11 -13.53
C HIS A 11 18.54 -1.93 -13.57
N LYS A 12 17.28 -2.18 -13.97
CA LYS A 12 16.17 -1.24 -13.72
C LYS A 12 15.89 -1.20 -12.21
N ARG A 13 15.31 -0.09 -11.71
CA ARG A 13 14.87 0.03 -10.31
C ARG A 13 13.99 -1.15 -9.88
N SER A 14 13.01 -1.56 -10.71
CA SER A 14 12.14 -2.69 -10.45
C SER A 14 12.87 -4.02 -10.27
N GLN A 15 13.94 -4.26 -11.04
CA GLN A 15 14.78 -5.45 -10.89
C GLN A 15 15.54 -5.46 -9.56
N VAL A 16 16.04 -4.30 -9.13
CA VAL A 16 16.71 -4.17 -7.82
C VAL A 16 15.71 -4.41 -6.68
N LEU A 17 14.50 -3.85 -6.76
CA LEU A 17 13.42 -4.14 -5.81
C LEU A 17 13.06 -5.64 -5.80
N GLY A 18 13.06 -6.29 -6.96
CA GLY A 18 12.88 -7.74 -7.06
C GLY A 18 13.98 -8.53 -6.34
N ILE A 19 15.24 -8.10 -6.38
CA ILE A 19 16.33 -8.71 -5.62
C ILE A 19 16.07 -8.55 -4.11
N ILE A 20 15.66 -7.38 -3.67
CA ILE A 20 15.38 -7.07 -2.26
C ILE A 20 14.22 -7.94 -1.74
N THR A 21 13.11 -8.05 -2.49
CA THR A 21 11.94 -8.85 -2.06
C THR A 21 12.20 -10.35 -2.02
N ARG A 22 13.21 -10.86 -2.72
CA ARG A 22 13.65 -12.25 -2.59
C ARG A 22 14.41 -12.54 -1.28
N SER A 23 15.01 -11.51 -0.69
CA SER A 23 15.79 -11.63 0.56
C SER A 23 15.08 -11.08 1.79
N SER A 24 13.85 -10.60 1.64
CA SER A 24 13.02 -10.06 2.72
C SER A 24 11.55 -10.46 2.52
N LYS A 25 10.72 -10.24 3.53
CA LYS A 25 9.27 -10.40 3.41
C LYS A 25 8.67 -9.14 2.76
N GLY A 26 8.50 -9.16 1.44
CA GLY A 26 7.95 -8.04 0.69
C GLY A 26 6.46 -7.82 1.01
N LEU A 27 6.12 -6.64 1.52
CA LEU A 27 4.75 -6.16 1.70
C LEU A 27 4.46 -5.19 0.55
N CYS A 28 3.79 -5.69 -0.47
CA CYS A 28 3.63 -4.99 -1.73
C CYS A 28 2.23 -4.40 -1.88
N VAL A 29 2.14 -3.15 -2.32
CA VAL A 29 0.86 -2.50 -2.62
C VAL A 29 0.77 -2.24 -4.11
N ALA A 30 -0.09 -2.98 -4.80
CA ALA A 30 -0.37 -2.87 -6.22
C ALA A 30 -1.76 -2.28 -6.47
N GLY A 31 -2.04 -1.89 -7.70
CA GLY A 31 -3.34 -1.40 -8.15
C GLY A 31 -3.24 -0.07 -8.88
N THR A 32 -4.26 0.29 -9.64
CA THR A 32 -4.28 1.52 -10.44
C THR A 32 -4.25 2.77 -9.56
N HIS A 33 -4.99 2.77 -8.43
CA HIS A 33 -5.14 3.89 -7.51
C HIS A 33 -4.79 3.51 -6.08
N GLY A 34 -4.45 4.51 -5.25
CA GLY A 34 -4.23 4.31 -3.81
C GLY A 34 -2.86 3.75 -3.41
N LYS A 35 -2.05 3.22 -4.33
CA LYS A 35 -0.74 2.59 -4.05
C LYS A 35 0.16 3.40 -3.12
N THR A 36 0.46 4.64 -3.51
CA THR A 36 1.41 5.50 -2.78
C THR A 36 0.92 5.82 -1.37
N THR A 37 -0.37 6.14 -1.22
CA THR A 37 -0.94 6.46 0.09
C THR A 37 -0.97 5.23 0.99
N THR A 38 -1.47 4.10 0.48
CA THR A 38 -1.58 2.86 1.24
C THR A 38 -0.21 2.30 1.64
N SER A 39 0.76 2.27 0.71
CA SER A 39 2.12 1.80 1.03
C SER A 39 2.81 2.70 2.05
N THR A 40 2.62 4.03 1.96
CA THR A 40 3.19 4.97 2.94
C THR A 40 2.52 4.85 4.30
N MET A 41 1.19 4.65 4.36
CA MET A 41 0.49 4.33 5.61
C MET A 41 1.02 3.04 6.24
N ALA A 42 1.06 1.95 5.47
CA ALA A 42 1.56 0.66 5.97
C ALA A 42 3.00 0.77 6.48
N ALA A 43 3.86 1.47 5.73
CA ALA A 43 5.23 1.72 6.16
C ALA A 43 5.29 2.54 7.47
N HIS A 44 4.41 3.55 7.63
CA HIS A 44 4.35 4.34 8.85
C HIS A 44 3.87 3.50 10.05
N LEU A 45 2.80 2.71 9.87
CA LEU A 45 2.28 1.83 10.90
C LEU A 45 3.34 0.84 11.41
N LEU A 46 4.07 0.23 10.49
CA LEU A 46 5.13 -0.73 10.84
C LEU A 46 6.38 -0.06 11.41
N HIS A 47 6.82 1.04 10.81
CA HIS A 47 8.06 1.71 11.22
C HIS A 47 7.99 2.26 12.64
N GLN A 48 6.84 2.76 13.07
CA GLN A 48 6.62 3.26 14.43
C GLN A 48 6.24 2.17 15.44
N SER A 49 5.91 0.95 14.99
CA SER A 49 5.63 -0.21 15.82
C SER A 49 6.90 -0.99 16.18
N HIS A 50 6.76 -1.96 17.09
CA HIS A 50 7.85 -2.88 17.44
C HIS A 50 8.28 -3.77 16.26
N VAL A 51 7.44 -3.93 15.23
CA VAL A 51 7.71 -4.76 14.05
C VAL A 51 8.78 -4.13 13.17
N GLY A 52 8.74 -2.81 12.98
CA GLY A 52 9.62 -2.10 12.07
C GLY A 52 9.43 -2.47 10.60
N CYS A 53 10.06 -1.74 9.70
CA CYS A 53 10.19 -2.10 8.28
C CYS A 53 11.29 -1.31 7.57
N THR A 54 11.85 -1.88 6.51
CA THR A 54 12.43 -1.10 5.42
C THR A 54 11.32 -0.70 4.46
N ALA A 55 11.38 0.47 3.82
CA ALA A 55 10.35 0.88 2.86
C ALA A 55 10.93 1.64 1.67
N PHE A 56 10.44 1.32 0.47
CA PHE A 56 10.71 2.03 -0.79
C PHE A 56 9.39 2.58 -1.31
N LEU A 57 9.14 3.87 -1.05
CA LEU A 57 7.86 4.51 -1.28
C LEU A 57 7.83 5.24 -2.63
N GLY A 58 6.64 5.40 -3.20
CA GLY A 58 6.40 6.15 -4.44
C GLY A 58 6.37 7.67 -4.27
N GLY A 59 6.26 8.16 -3.01
CA GLY A 59 6.21 9.57 -2.68
C GLY A 59 6.95 9.88 -1.38
N ILE A 60 7.20 11.16 -1.12
CA ILE A 60 7.85 11.61 0.11
C ILE A 60 6.85 11.55 1.27
N SER A 61 7.15 10.75 2.28
CA SER A 61 6.37 10.71 3.52
C SER A 61 6.53 12.00 4.31
N LYS A 62 5.43 12.63 4.71
CA LYS A 62 5.45 13.85 5.53
C LYS A 62 5.87 13.59 6.98
N ASN A 63 5.76 12.35 7.44
CA ASN A 63 6.25 11.97 8.76
C ASN A 63 7.78 11.95 8.84
N TYR A 64 8.44 11.59 7.73
CA TYR A 64 9.88 11.30 7.72
C TYR A 64 10.68 12.19 6.77
N GLY A 65 10.06 12.96 5.87
CA GLY A 65 10.72 13.81 4.90
C GLY A 65 11.51 13.05 3.83
N THR A 66 11.19 11.77 3.63
CA THR A 66 11.89 10.88 2.68
C THR A 66 10.94 9.84 2.09
N ASN A 67 11.36 9.18 1.03
CA ASN A 67 10.70 8.02 0.44
C ASN A 67 11.47 6.71 0.67
N LEU A 68 12.47 6.73 1.54
CA LEU A 68 13.27 5.57 1.95
C LEU A 68 13.31 5.48 3.47
N LEU A 69 12.84 4.37 4.02
CA LEU A 69 13.03 4.00 5.41
C LEU A 69 13.91 2.76 5.49
N LEU A 70 14.80 2.70 6.45
CA LEU A 70 15.69 1.57 6.64
C LEU A 70 15.51 0.99 8.04
N SER A 71 15.46 -0.33 8.12
CA SER A 71 15.51 -1.09 9.37
C SER A 71 16.63 -2.13 9.29
N ALA A 72 17.43 -2.20 10.33
CA ALA A 72 18.51 -3.19 10.44
C ALA A 72 18.02 -4.56 10.95
N THR A 73 16.83 -4.61 11.52
CA THR A 73 16.35 -5.78 12.26
C THR A 73 15.04 -6.37 11.73
N SER A 74 14.20 -5.57 11.09
CA SER A 74 12.93 -6.05 10.57
C SER A 74 13.11 -6.92 9.32
N PRO A 75 12.41 -8.06 9.22
CA PRO A 75 12.39 -8.86 8.02
C PRO A 75 11.49 -8.28 6.90
N TYR A 76 10.70 -7.25 7.21
CA TYR A 76 9.69 -6.72 6.30
C TYR A 76 10.23 -5.57 5.46
N THR A 77 9.83 -5.59 4.17
CA THR A 77 10.11 -4.49 3.23
C THR A 77 8.81 -4.06 2.56
N VAL A 78 8.37 -2.83 2.84
CA VAL A 78 7.20 -2.24 2.19
C VAL A 78 7.58 -1.65 0.84
N ILE A 79 6.84 -2.01 -0.20
CA ILE A 79 7.12 -1.59 -1.58
C ILE A 79 5.83 -1.19 -2.29
N GLU A 80 5.84 -0.06 -2.97
CA GLU A 80 4.85 0.26 -3.99
C GLU A 80 5.12 -0.58 -5.24
N ALA A 81 4.19 -1.49 -5.54
CA ALA A 81 4.28 -2.42 -6.67
C ALA A 81 3.65 -1.78 -7.91
N ASP A 82 4.48 -1.17 -8.72
CA ASP A 82 4.07 -0.41 -9.90
C ASP A 82 3.75 -1.34 -11.07
N GLU A 83 2.52 -1.27 -11.57
CA GLU A 83 2.05 -2.01 -12.74
C GLU A 83 2.59 -1.45 -14.06
N PHE A 84 3.04 -0.18 -14.08
CA PHE A 84 3.61 0.43 -15.27
C PHE A 84 4.76 -0.43 -15.84
N ASP A 85 4.75 -0.67 -17.15
CA ASP A 85 5.75 -1.51 -17.86
C ASP A 85 5.92 -2.90 -17.20
N ARG A 86 4.88 -3.43 -16.55
CA ARG A 86 4.90 -4.71 -15.81
C ARG A 86 6.04 -4.78 -14.77
N SER A 87 6.43 -3.63 -14.22
CA SER A 87 7.55 -3.55 -13.25
C SER A 87 7.31 -4.41 -12.01
N PHE A 88 6.06 -4.55 -11.56
CA PHE A 88 5.70 -5.40 -10.41
C PHE A 88 5.94 -6.91 -10.63
N HIS A 89 6.11 -7.38 -11.87
CA HIS A 89 6.44 -8.79 -12.16
C HIS A 89 7.86 -9.19 -11.71
N TRP A 90 8.73 -8.24 -11.40
CA TRP A 90 10.05 -8.53 -10.84
C TRP A 90 10.02 -8.85 -9.36
N LEU A 91 8.94 -8.48 -8.67
CA LEU A 91 8.81 -8.64 -7.23
C LEU A 91 8.53 -10.09 -6.83
N SER A 92 8.85 -10.41 -5.58
CA SER A 92 8.49 -11.66 -4.91
C SER A 92 7.75 -11.33 -3.61
N PRO A 93 6.45 -10.98 -3.68
CA PRO A 93 5.71 -10.53 -2.51
C PRO A 93 5.56 -11.65 -1.47
N TRP A 94 5.71 -11.31 -0.20
CA TRP A 94 5.24 -12.14 0.91
C TRP A 94 3.76 -11.88 1.16
N MET A 95 3.38 -10.61 1.26
CA MET A 95 1.98 -10.19 1.25
C MET A 95 1.76 -9.12 0.20
N SER A 96 0.59 -9.10 -0.40
CA SER A 96 0.22 -8.05 -1.34
C SER A 96 -1.20 -7.57 -1.13
N VAL A 97 -1.37 -6.24 -1.23
CA VAL A 97 -2.69 -5.61 -1.40
C VAL A 97 -2.86 -5.27 -2.87
N ILE A 98 -4.04 -5.50 -3.42
CA ILE A 98 -4.47 -4.96 -4.72
C ILE A 98 -5.64 -4.02 -4.47
N THR A 99 -5.41 -2.72 -4.74
CA THR A 99 -6.35 -1.65 -4.39
C THR A 99 -7.41 -1.40 -5.47
N ALA A 100 -7.01 -1.43 -6.73
CA ALA A 100 -7.88 -1.20 -7.88
C ALA A 100 -7.28 -1.86 -9.12
N THR A 101 -8.13 -2.18 -10.10
CA THR A 101 -7.70 -2.72 -11.40
C THR A 101 -8.42 -2.04 -12.56
N ASP A 102 -8.74 -0.75 -12.40
CA ASP A 102 -9.28 0.07 -13.48
C ASP A 102 -8.25 0.17 -14.60
N PRO A 103 -8.65 -0.03 -15.86
CA PRO A 103 -7.71 -0.02 -16.97
C PRO A 103 -6.97 1.32 -17.08
N ASP A 104 -5.66 1.26 -16.95
CA ASP A 104 -4.74 2.37 -17.17
C ASP A 104 -3.58 1.90 -18.06
N HIS A 105 -2.79 2.83 -18.58
CA HIS A 105 -1.63 2.52 -19.42
C HIS A 105 -1.93 1.59 -20.61
N LEU A 106 -3.10 1.80 -21.27
CA LEU A 106 -3.52 0.98 -22.41
C LEU A 106 -2.60 1.12 -23.62
N ASP A 107 -1.79 2.17 -23.68
CA ASP A 107 -0.68 2.34 -24.63
C ASP A 107 0.40 1.25 -24.47
N ILE A 108 0.57 0.72 -23.24
CA ILE A 108 1.52 -0.37 -22.91
C ILE A 108 0.85 -1.74 -22.98
N TYR A 109 -0.37 -1.84 -22.45
CA TYR A 109 -1.09 -3.11 -22.29
C TYR A 109 -1.90 -3.50 -23.53
N GLY A 110 -2.33 -2.53 -24.33
CA GLY A 110 -3.14 -2.72 -25.52
C GLY A 110 -4.63 -2.90 -25.22
N THR A 111 -4.99 -3.80 -24.32
CA THR A 111 -6.40 -4.07 -23.95
C THR A 111 -6.61 -4.19 -22.45
N LYS A 112 -7.86 -4.05 -22.00
CA LYS A 112 -8.28 -4.28 -20.62
C LYS A 112 -7.96 -5.71 -20.16
N GLU A 113 -8.21 -6.68 -21.03
CA GLU A 113 -7.96 -8.10 -20.73
C GLU A 113 -6.48 -8.36 -20.46
N ALA A 114 -5.59 -7.79 -21.29
CA ALA A 114 -4.14 -7.91 -21.09
C ALA A 114 -3.67 -7.21 -19.80
N TYR A 115 -4.32 -6.09 -19.43
CA TYR A 115 -4.07 -5.40 -18.17
C TYR A 115 -4.48 -6.27 -16.97
N LEU A 116 -5.69 -6.83 -16.96
CA LEU A 116 -6.18 -7.71 -15.91
C LEU A 116 -5.36 -9.01 -15.81
N GLU A 117 -4.96 -9.59 -16.94
CA GLU A 117 -4.09 -10.76 -16.98
C GLU A 117 -2.71 -10.47 -16.36
N SER A 118 -2.19 -9.26 -16.52
CA SER A 118 -0.95 -8.84 -15.86
C SER A 118 -1.07 -8.84 -14.34
N PHE A 119 -2.22 -8.40 -13.78
CA PHE A 119 -2.49 -8.51 -12.34
C PHE A 119 -2.69 -9.96 -11.92
N ARG A 120 -3.41 -10.77 -12.72
CA ARG A 120 -3.57 -12.21 -12.45
C ARG A 120 -2.18 -12.88 -12.35
N HIS A 121 -1.31 -12.63 -13.33
CA HIS A 121 0.06 -13.14 -13.29
C HIS A 121 0.81 -12.64 -12.04
N TYR A 122 0.68 -11.37 -11.66
CA TYR A 122 1.33 -10.84 -10.46
C TYR A 122 0.91 -11.60 -9.20
N THR A 123 -0.35 -12.05 -9.10
CA THR A 123 -0.78 -12.82 -7.92
C THR A 123 -0.12 -14.19 -7.81
N THR A 124 0.36 -14.77 -8.91
CA THR A 124 1.13 -16.03 -8.90
C THR A 124 2.51 -15.90 -8.25
N LEU A 125 3.01 -14.65 -8.12
CA LEU A 125 4.34 -14.37 -7.57
C LEU A 125 4.36 -14.29 -6.05
N ILE A 126 3.18 -14.30 -5.41
CA ILE A 126 3.07 -14.26 -3.94
C ILE A 126 3.58 -15.58 -3.36
N GLN A 127 4.46 -15.46 -2.37
CA GLN A 127 5.15 -16.61 -1.79
C GLN A 127 4.20 -17.47 -0.92
N PRO A 128 4.32 -18.79 -0.95
CA PRO A 128 3.59 -19.70 -0.06
C PRO A 128 3.81 -19.34 1.43
N GLY A 129 2.74 -19.37 2.21
CA GLY A 129 2.72 -18.92 3.61
C GLY A 129 2.47 -17.42 3.78
N GLY A 130 2.42 -16.69 2.68
CA GLY A 130 2.04 -15.27 2.65
C GLY A 130 0.55 -15.04 2.46
N ALA A 131 0.18 -13.81 2.09
CA ALA A 131 -1.22 -13.43 1.93
C ALA A 131 -1.46 -12.47 0.75
N LEU A 132 -2.63 -12.61 0.13
CA LEU A 132 -3.19 -11.67 -0.82
C LEU A 132 -4.42 -10.99 -0.21
N ILE A 133 -4.47 -9.66 -0.26
CA ILE A 133 -5.57 -8.84 0.25
C ILE A 133 -6.16 -8.09 -0.94
N LEU A 134 -7.36 -8.47 -1.35
CA LEU A 134 -8.03 -7.91 -2.53
C LEU A 134 -9.08 -6.88 -2.12
N HIS A 135 -9.09 -5.75 -2.78
CA HIS A 135 -10.24 -4.86 -2.71
C HIS A 135 -11.48 -5.59 -3.22
N LYS A 136 -12.59 -5.48 -2.50
CA LYS A 136 -13.83 -6.14 -2.87
C LYS A 136 -14.44 -5.50 -4.12
N GLY A 137 -14.85 -6.34 -5.06
CA GLY A 137 -15.44 -5.90 -6.32
C GLY A 137 -14.46 -5.74 -7.49
N LEU A 138 -13.20 -6.13 -7.32
CA LEU A 138 -12.27 -6.20 -8.45
C LEU A 138 -12.75 -7.22 -9.49
N GLU A 139 -12.69 -6.84 -10.77
CA GLU A 139 -13.10 -7.73 -11.88
C GLU A 139 -12.08 -8.85 -12.15
N MET A 140 -10.86 -8.74 -11.65
CA MET A 140 -9.83 -9.74 -11.85
C MET A 140 -10.05 -10.99 -10.99
N GLN A 141 -9.66 -12.14 -11.52
CA GLN A 141 -9.52 -13.38 -10.73
C GLN A 141 -8.06 -13.57 -10.34
N ALA A 142 -7.81 -13.76 -9.04
CA ALA A 142 -6.47 -14.07 -8.55
C ALA A 142 -6.09 -15.53 -8.86
N ASP A 143 -4.80 -15.76 -9.08
CA ASP A 143 -4.21 -17.09 -9.32
C ASP A 143 -3.05 -17.26 -8.34
N VAL A 144 -3.38 -17.57 -7.08
CA VAL A 144 -2.39 -17.68 -6.02
C VAL A 144 -1.84 -19.10 -5.89
N GLN A 145 -0.59 -19.20 -5.46
CA GLN A 145 0.03 -20.49 -5.19
C GLN A 145 -0.61 -21.18 -3.96
N PRO A 146 -0.56 -22.53 -3.89
CA PRO A 146 -0.94 -23.26 -2.69
C PRO A 146 -0.21 -22.74 -1.44
N GLY A 147 -0.95 -22.53 -0.35
CA GLY A 147 -0.41 -22.00 0.90
C GLY A 147 -0.44 -20.47 1.01
N VAL A 148 -0.92 -19.75 0.01
CA VAL A 148 -1.23 -18.31 0.11
C VAL A 148 -2.65 -18.13 0.63
N THR A 149 -2.82 -17.36 1.69
CA THR A 149 -4.14 -17.00 2.22
C THR A 149 -4.69 -15.78 1.48
N THR A 150 -5.94 -15.84 1.05
CA THR A 150 -6.60 -14.72 0.38
C THR A 150 -7.63 -14.09 1.29
N TYR A 151 -7.58 -12.77 1.42
CA TYR A 151 -8.52 -11.94 2.15
C TYR A 151 -9.15 -10.90 1.22
N THR A 152 -10.30 -10.40 1.61
CA THR A 152 -10.97 -9.27 0.98
C THR A 152 -11.00 -8.07 1.90
N TYR A 153 -10.98 -6.87 1.33
CA TYR A 153 -11.18 -5.65 2.10
C TYR A 153 -12.01 -4.63 1.31
N SER A 154 -12.67 -3.76 2.00
CA SER A 154 -13.22 -2.52 1.47
C SER A 154 -13.51 -1.53 2.61
N ARG A 155 -14.15 -0.43 2.27
CA ARG A 155 -14.58 0.55 3.27
C ARG A 155 -15.55 -0.04 4.29
N ASN A 156 -16.53 -0.87 3.87
CA ASN A 156 -17.67 -1.26 4.70
C ASN A 156 -17.86 -2.77 4.84
N GLU A 157 -17.12 -3.58 4.11
CA GLU A 157 -17.34 -5.02 4.03
C GLU A 157 -16.05 -5.77 3.63
N GLY A 158 -16.04 -7.07 3.81
CA GLY A 158 -14.88 -7.93 3.59
C GLY A 158 -14.31 -8.44 4.90
N ASP A 159 -13.23 -9.21 4.80
CA ASP A 159 -12.50 -9.72 5.98
C ASP A 159 -11.90 -8.57 6.79
N PHE A 160 -11.46 -7.51 6.11
CA PHE A 160 -11.01 -6.26 6.71
C PHE A 160 -11.90 -5.11 6.24
N HIS A 161 -12.47 -4.35 7.17
CA HIS A 161 -13.34 -3.23 6.85
C HIS A 161 -13.43 -2.22 7.99
N ALA A 162 -14.07 -1.09 7.73
CA ALA A 162 -14.36 -0.09 8.73
C ALA A 162 -15.84 -0.16 9.13
N GLU A 163 -16.10 0.03 10.42
CA GLU A 163 -17.42 0.24 10.98
C GLU A 163 -17.48 1.55 11.77
N ASN A 164 -18.67 1.96 12.22
CA ASN A 164 -18.89 3.16 13.03
C ASN A 164 -18.15 4.39 12.51
N ILE A 165 -18.18 4.60 11.18
CA ILE A 165 -17.50 5.72 10.53
C ILE A 165 -18.15 7.03 10.97
N ARG A 166 -17.37 7.90 11.60
CA ARG A 166 -17.81 9.22 12.10
C ARG A 166 -16.96 10.29 11.42
N ILE A 167 -17.62 11.16 10.66
CA ILE A 167 -17.00 12.27 9.92
C ILE A 167 -17.58 13.57 10.44
N GLY A 168 -16.75 14.45 10.96
CA GLY A 168 -17.18 15.76 11.46
C GLY A 168 -16.03 16.60 11.98
N ASN A 169 -16.21 17.90 12.00
CA ASN A 169 -15.23 18.86 12.53
C ASN A 169 -13.82 18.75 11.93
N GLY A 170 -13.72 18.24 10.67
CA GLY A 170 -12.44 18.03 10.03
C GLY A 170 -11.68 16.80 10.50
N GLU A 171 -12.34 15.88 11.19
CA GLU A 171 -11.81 14.63 11.70
C GLU A 171 -12.61 13.45 11.15
N ILE A 172 -11.97 12.30 11.09
CA ILE A 172 -12.59 11.01 10.75
C ILE A 172 -12.14 9.99 11.80
N PHE A 173 -13.13 9.33 12.41
CA PHE A 173 -12.93 8.19 13.30
C PHE A 173 -13.61 6.96 12.72
N ILE A 174 -12.98 5.81 12.88
CA ILE A 174 -13.51 4.52 12.44
C ILE A 174 -13.24 3.45 13.49
N ASP A 175 -13.99 2.37 13.44
CA ASP A 175 -13.58 1.10 14.02
C ASP A 175 -13.04 0.22 12.90
N PHE A 176 -11.85 -0.37 13.09
CA PHE A 176 -11.28 -1.34 12.17
C PHE A 176 -11.67 -2.74 12.60
N VAL A 177 -12.20 -3.52 11.67
CA VAL A 177 -12.59 -4.91 11.86
C VAL A 177 -11.69 -5.81 11.03
N ALA A 178 -11.13 -6.82 11.69
CA ALA A 178 -10.35 -7.90 11.11
C ALA A 178 -10.99 -9.25 11.49
N PRO A 179 -10.59 -10.38 10.88
CA PRO A 179 -11.17 -11.69 11.16
C PRO A 179 -11.10 -12.13 12.63
N ASP A 180 -10.13 -11.63 13.38
CA ASP A 180 -9.79 -12.06 14.74
C ASP A 180 -9.77 -10.90 15.76
N THR A 181 -9.91 -9.65 15.32
CA THR A 181 -9.90 -8.49 16.22
C THR A 181 -10.78 -7.34 15.73
N ARG A 182 -11.06 -6.43 16.66
CA ARG A 182 -11.72 -5.16 16.39
C ARG A 182 -11.01 -4.05 17.15
N ILE A 183 -10.53 -3.05 16.44
CA ILE A 183 -9.89 -1.87 17.03
C ILE A 183 -10.85 -0.69 16.95
N ASN A 184 -11.30 -0.22 18.11
CA ASN A 184 -12.29 0.86 18.18
C ASN A 184 -11.64 2.24 18.20
N ASP A 185 -12.37 3.24 17.71
CA ASP A 185 -12.01 4.65 17.86
C ASP A 185 -10.66 5.02 17.25
N ILE A 186 -10.40 4.58 16.03
CA ILE A 186 -9.19 4.96 15.31
C ILE A 186 -9.40 6.31 14.65
N GLN A 187 -8.59 7.29 14.99
CA GLN A 187 -8.53 8.57 14.30
C GLN A 187 -7.66 8.48 13.06
N LEU A 188 -8.13 8.98 11.93
CA LEU A 188 -7.32 9.11 10.72
C LEU A 188 -6.53 10.41 10.76
N GLY A 189 -5.20 10.34 10.78
CA GLY A 189 -4.31 11.51 10.82
C GLY A 189 -4.45 12.43 9.59
N VAL A 190 -4.85 11.87 8.43
CA VAL A 190 -5.25 12.63 7.23
C VAL A 190 -6.71 12.35 6.95
N PRO A 191 -7.63 13.19 7.46
CA PRO A 191 -9.07 12.93 7.47
C PRO A 191 -9.73 13.26 6.12
N VAL A 192 -9.47 12.47 5.11
CA VAL A 192 -10.16 12.49 3.82
C VAL A 192 -10.83 11.15 3.55
N SER A 193 -12.01 11.16 2.94
CA SER A 193 -12.89 9.99 2.83
C SER A 193 -12.22 8.78 2.16
N ILE A 194 -11.41 8.99 1.13
CA ILE A 194 -10.68 7.92 0.44
C ILE A 194 -9.64 7.23 1.35
N ASN A 195 -9.16 7.92 2.38
CA ASN A 195 -8.20 7.36 3.32
C ASN A 195 -8.83 6.39 4.33
N ILE A 196 -10.15 6.28 4.39
CA ILE A 196 -10.79 5.20 5.16
C ILE A 196 -10.40 3.86 4.53
N GLU A 197 -10.56 3.74 3.23
CA GLU A 197 -10.28 2.51 2.48
C GLU A 197 -8.79 2.22 2.37
N ASN A 198 -7.98 3.24 2.03
CA ASN A 198 -6.52 3.15 2.06
C ASN A 198 -6.01 2.72 3.45
N GLY A 199 -6.63 3.26 4.50
CA GLY A 199 -6.32 2.94 5.89
C GLY A 199 -6.66 1.50 6.27
N VAL A 200 -7.84 1.01 5.86
CA VAL A 200 -8.21 -0.40 6.07
C VAL A 200 -7.17 -1.34 5.45
N ALA A 201 -6.75 -1.09 4.21
CA ALA A 201 -5.73 -1.88 3.54
C ALA A 201 -4.36 -1.83 4.25
N ALA A 202 -3.94 -0.63 4.69
CA ALA A 202 -2.69 -0.46 5.41
C ALA A 202 -2.71 -1.12 6.80
N MET A 203 -3.82 -0.99 7.52
CA MET A 203 -4.02 -1.64 8.83
C MET A 203 -4.07 -3.17 8.69
N ALA A 204 -4.67 -3.70 7.62
CA ALA A 204 -4.66 -5.14 7.34
C ALA A 204 -3.23 -5.67 7.16
N LEU A 205 -2.38 -4.98 6.39
CA LEU A 205 -0.96 -5.34 6.26
C LEU A 205 -0.23 -5.28 7.62
N ALA A 206 -0.44 -4.22 8.39
CA ALA A 206 0.21 -4.03 9.69
C ALA A 206 -0.22 -5.12 10.68
N HIS A 207 -1.53 -5.42 10.77
CA HIS A 207 -2.10 -6.45 11.61
C HIS A 207 -1.54 -7.84 11.28
N LEU A 208 -1.59 -8.23 10.00
CA LEU A 208 -1.04 -9.52 9.54
C LEU A 208 0.49 -9.61 9.69
N SER A 209 1.18 -8.49 9.82
CA SER A 209 2.63 -8.43 10.11
C SER A 209 2.95 -8.50 11.60
N GLY A 210 1.94 -8.45 12.48
CA GLY A 210 2.07 -8.60 13.93
C GLY A 210 2.11 -7.30 14.73
N ALA A 211 1.78 -6.14 14.13
CA ALA A 211 1.60 -4.91 14.89
C ALA A 211 0.42 -5.04 15.85
N THR A 212 0.56 -4.55 17.07
CA THR A 212 -0.50 -4.58 18.07
C THR A 212 -1.61 -3.58 17.75
N ASP A 213 -2.80 -3.83 18.30
CA ASP A 213 -3.97 -2.97 18.13
C ASP A 213 -3.67 -1.51 18.54
N GLU A 214 -2.95 -1.34 19.65
CA GLU A 214 -2.56 0.00 20.15
C GLU A 214 -1.56 0.70 19.22
N GLU A 215 -0.57 -0.02 18.69
CA GLU A 215 0.38 0.52 17.72
C GLU A 215 -0.30 0.93 16.40
N ILE A 216 -1.26 0.12 15.91
CA ILE A 216 -2.06 0.46 14.75
C ILE A 216 -2.86 1.74 14.99
N LYS A 217 -3.55 1.84 16.14
CA LYS A 217 -4.35 3.00 16.53
C LYS A 217 -3.49 4.27 16.61
N GLN A 218 -2.37 4.22 17.31
CA GLN A 218 -1.44 5.35 17.43
C GLN A 218 -0.81 5.74 16.10
N GLY A 219 -0.43 4.76 15.29
CA GLY A 219 0.14 4.97 13.98
C GLY A 219 -0.84 5.65 13.04
N MET A 220 -2.09 5.22 12.99
CA MET A 220 -3.12 5.87 12.16
C MET A 220 -3.35 7.32 12.56
N ALA A 221 -3.43 7.62 13.86
CA ALA A 221 -3.62 8.98 14.36
C ALA A 221 -2.42 9.90 14.06
N SER A 222 -1.20 9.36 14.07
CA SER A 222 0.03 10.13 13.83
C SER A 222 0.44 10.25 12.36
N PHE A 223 -0.24 9.56 11.44
CA PHE A 223 0.04 9.64 10.01
C PHE A 223 -0.21 11.04 9.45
N ARG A 224 0.77 11.62 8.74
CA ARG A 224 0.71 12.98 8.21
C ARG A 224 0.53 13.06 6.70
N GLY A 225 0.48 11.93 6.02
CA GLY A 225 0.28 11.87 4.58
C GLY A 225 1.56 11.82 3.76
N VAL A 226 1.38 12.04 2.47
CA VAL A 226 2.41 12.04 1.43
C VAL A 226 2.39 13.40 0.74
N ASP A 227 3.55 13.91 0.37
CA ASP A 227 3.64 15.12 -0.42
C ASP A 227 2.81 15.00 -1.70
N ARG A 228 2.06 16.04 -2.02
CA ARG A 228 1.17 16.12 -3.19
C ARG A 228 0.01 15.11 -3.22
N ARG A 229 -0.36 14.51 -2.07
CA ARG A 229 -1.54 13.63 -1.93
C ARG A 229 -2.42 14.16 -0.81
N PHE A 230 -3.50 14.90 -1.15
CA PHE A 230 -4.31 15.66 -0.19
C PHE A 230 -3.44 16.43 0.81
N ASP A 231 -2.42 17.10 0.30
CA ASP A 231 -1.38 17.73 1.09
C ASP A 231 -1.81 19.15 1.48
N PHE A 232 -2.27 19.30 2.73
CA PHE A 232 -2.65 20.58 3.30
C PHE A 232 -1.40 21.44 3.53
N LYS A 233 -1.17 22.40 2.64
CA LYS A 233 -0.08 23.40 2.74
C LYS A 233 -0.41 24.53 3.72
N LEU A 234 -1.69 24.86 3.82
CA LEU A 234 -2.25 25.82 4.79
C LEU A 234 -3.67 25.40 5.14
N LYS A 235 -3.98 25.36 6.44
CA LYS A 235 -5.33 25.14 6.93
C LYS A 235 -5.56 26.02 8.15
N ASN A 236 -6.47 26.97 8.03
CA ASN A 236 -6.96 27.79 9.12
C ASN A 236 -8.46 28.09 8.91
N ASP A 237 -9.07 28.85 9.80
CA ASP A 237 -10.51 29.14 9.79
C ASP A 237 -11.00 29.92 8.55
N ARG A 238 -10.08 30.50 7.74
CA ARG A 238 -10.40 31.34 6.59
C ARG A 238 -9.98 30.74 5.27
N ILE A 239 -8.87 29.97 5.25
CA ILE A 239 -8.24 29.50 4.03
C ILE A 239 -7.80 28.06 4.22
N VAL A 240 -8.16 27.23 3.24
CA VAL A 240 -7.58 25.89 3.06
C VAL A 240 -6.84 25.89 1.73
N PHE A 241 -5.52 25.65 1.77
CA PHE A 241 -4.69 25.48 0.58
C PHE A 241 -4.19 24.04 0.54
N LEU A 242 -4.64 23.33 -0.49
CA LEU A 242 -4.37 21.90 -0.70
C LEU A 242 -3.56 21.72 -1.97
N SER A 243 -2.55 20.87 -1.91
CA SER A 243 -1.83 20.35 -3.08
C SER A 243 -2.18 18.88 -3.27
N ASP A 244 -2.69 18.53 -4.46
CA ASP A 244 -2.99 17.14 -4.81
C ASP A 244 -2.50 16.83 -6.22
N TYR A 245 -1.93 15.65 -6.38
CA TYR A 245 -1.51 15.12 -7.68
C TYR A 245 -2.67 14.35 -8.33
N ALA A 246 -3.83 15.00 -8.41
CA ALA A 246 -5.00 14.45 -9.08
C ALA A 246 -4.76 14.44 -10.60
N HIS A 247 -4.82 13.25 -11.20
CA HIS A 247 -4.65 13.02 -12.63
C HIS A 247 -5.66 12.01 -13.17
N HIS A 248 -6.59 11.60 -12.33
CA HIS A 248 -7.71 10.72 -12.64
C HIS A 248 -9.00 11.35 -12.09
N PRO A 249 -10.14 11.33 -12.84
CA PRO A 249 -11.42 11.87 -12.37
C PRO A 249 -12.00 11.12 -11.17
#